data_c31df228c8bd577bba5c6c3eff13b1ee
#
_entry.id   c31df228c8bd577bba5c6c3eff13b1ee
#
_cell.length_a   1.000
_cell.length_b   1.000
_cell.length_c   1.000
_cell.angle_alpha   90.00
_cell.angle_beta   90.00
_cell.angle_gamma   90.00
#
_symmetry.space_group_name_H-M   'P 1'
#
loop_
_entity.id
_entity.type
_entity.pdbx_description
1 polymer ?
#
loop_
_entity_poly.entity_id
_entity_poly.type
_entity_poly.pdbx_seq_one_letter_code
_entity_poly.pdbx_strand_id
1 'polypeptide(L)'
;NAVYGPVSFDYALAAGVHQQLVTNAGDAFEQLRLFRETFKDYCFGFLGYDLKQETEQLSSKNFDGIGWPDMLFFVPEIYVTVKENTCSIFLLEEQTNYFDEIFRQINAATYQFVPSALTPLQPRIPAERYLQKVKDIIHHITEGDIYELNFCQEFYTNGTLDASAVFDKLCTLSAAPFAVLFKWQH
;
A
#
# COMPACT_ATOMS: atom_id res chain seq x y z
N ASN A 1 3.59 -12.84 -17.28
CA ASN A 1 3.40 -13.14 -15.85
C ASN A 1 2.37 -14.24 -15.66
N ALA A 2 2.77 -15.49 -15.88
CA ALA A 2 1.86 -16.65 -15.82
C ALA A 2 1.34 -16.96 -14.39
N VAL A 3 1.91 -16.35 -13.34
CA VAL A 3 1.55 -16.60 -11.95
C VAL A 3 0.26 -15.87 -11.53
N TYR A 4 -0.03 -14.71 -12.12
CA TYR A 4 -1.11 -13.83 -11.65
C TYR A 4 -2.31 -13.74 -12.61
N GLY A 5 -2.29 -14.49 -13.71
CA GLY A 5 -3.33 -14.40 -14.74
C GLY A 5 -3.29 -13.09 -15.56
N PRO A 6 -4.18 -12.90 -16.50
CA PRO A 6 -4.23 -11.67 -17.30
C PRO A 6 -4.74 -10.51 -16.44
N VAL A 7 -3.92 -9.49 -16.25
CA VAL A 7 -4.34 -8.23 -15.64
C VAL A 7 -5.30 -7.51 -16.61
N SER A 8 -6.41 -7.02 -16.09
CA SER A 8 -7.45 -6.38 -16.90
C SER A 8 -7.14 -4.93 -17.30
N PHE A 9 -6.06 -4.35 -16.77
CA PHE A 9 -5.62 -2.95 -17.00
C PHE A 9 -4.09 -2.83 -16.85
N ASP A 10 -3.53 -1.79 -17.48
CA ASP A 10 -2.12 -1.43 -17.33
C ASP A 10 -1.93 -0.51 -16.12
N TYR A 11 -2.88 0.42 -15.93
CA TYR A 11 -2.92 1.34 -14.79
C TYR A 11 -4.33 1.41 -14.23
N ALA A 12 -4.41 1.61 -12.93
CA ALA A 12 -5.64 1.92 -12.23
C ALA A 12 -5.42 3.06 -11.24
N LEU A 13 -6.41 3.95 -11.12
CA LEU A 13 -6.41 5.05 -10.16
C LEU A 13 -7.76 5.08 -9.47
N ALA A 14 -7.75 5.20 -8.15
CA ALA A 14 -8.94 5.43 -7.33
C ALA A 14 -8.75 6.76 -6.58
N ALA A 15 -9.73 7.65 -6.65
CA ALA A 15 -9.67 8.97 -6.05
C ALA A 15 -11.01 9.35 -5.41
N GLY A 16 -10.93 10.21 -4.38
CA GLY A 16 -12.07 10.53 -3.54
C GLY A 16 -12.46 9.37 -2.62
N VAL A 17 -13.31 9.64 -1.64
CA VAL A 17 -13.76 8.64 -0.67
C VAL A 17 -15.27 8.79 -0.50
N HIS A 18 -16.02 7.90 -1.15
CA HIS A 18 -17.46 7.81 -0.95
C HIS A 18 -17.78 7.16 0.40
N GLN A 19 -17.16 6.03 0.70
CA GLN A 19 -17.29 5.31 1.96
C GLN A 19 -15.92 4.70 2.33
N GLN A 20 -15.65 4.57 3.63
CA GLN A 20 -14.40 3.93 4.09
C GLN A 20 -14.61 3.08 5.32
N LEU A 21 -13.78 2.06 5.44
CA LEU A 21 -13.54 1.27 6.63
C LEU A 21 -12.09 1.52 7.08
N VAL A 22 -11.92 1.96 8.31
CA VAL A 22 -10.60 2.14 8.95
C VAL A 22 -10.66 1.47 10.31
N THR A 23 -9.83 0.47 10.53
CA THR A 23 -9.85 -0.30 11.78
C THR A 23 -8.47 -0.88 12.11
N ASN A 24 -8.30 -1.27 13.36
CA ASN A 24 -7.15 -2.03 13.82
C ASN A 24 -7.55 -3.48 14.14
N ALA A 25 -6.55 -4.33 14.40
CA ALA A 25 -6.76 -5.72 14.76
C ALA A 25 -7.71 -5.86 15.98
N GLY A 26 -8.59 -6.85 15.92
CA GLY A 26 -9.60 -7.16 16.93
C GLY A 26 -10.79 -7.89 16.32
N ASP A 27 -11.47 -7.25 15.38
CA ASP A 27 -12.59 -7.80 14.60
C ASP A 27 -12.58 -7.26 13.15
N ALA A 28 -11.41 -6.88 12.65
CA ALA A 28 -11.24 -6.19 11.39
C ALA A 28 -11.75 -7.00 10.19
N PHE A 29 -11.54 -8.32 10.18
CA PHE A 29 -12.04 -9.17 9.10
C PHE A 29 -13.56 -9.25 9.08
N GLU A 30 -14.23 -9.26 10.23
CA GLU A 30 -15.69 -9.23 10.30
C GLU A 30 -16.22 -7.85 9.85
N GLN A 31 -15.57 -6.76 10.25
CA GLN A 31 -15.92 -5.42 9.77
C GLN A 31 -15.76 -5.31 8.25
N LEU A 32 -14.68 -5.89 7.67
CA LEU A 32 -14.51 -5.92 6.22
C LEU A 32 -15.60 -6.74 5.53
N ARG A 33 -16.00 -7.87 6.10
CA ARG A 33 -17.10 -8.69 5.57
C ARG A 33 -18.39 -7.86 5.49
N LEU A 34 -18.77 -7.20 6.59
CA LEU A 34 -19.96 -6.35 6.65
C LEU A 34 -19.88 -5.16 5.69
N PHE A 35 -18.72 -4.51 5.62
CA PHE A 35 -18.46 -3.43 4.69
C PHE A 35 -18.67 -3.87 3.23
N ARG A 36 -18.13 -5.02 2.84
CA ARG A 36 -18.29 -5.60 1.50
C ARG A 36 -19.71 -6.08 1.19
N GLU A 37 -20.46 -6.52 2.17
CA GLU A 37 -21.87 -6.86 2.00
C GLU A 37 -22.75 -5.63 1.78
N THR A 38 -22.41 -4.52 2.44
CA THR A 38 -23.13 -3.25 2.31
C THR A 38 -22.80 -2.54 1.01
N PHE A 39 -21.52 -2.49 0.65
CA PHE A 39 -21.00 -1.78 -0.52
C PHE A 39 -20.46 -2.79 -1.55
N LYS A 40 -21.31 -3.16 -2.53
CA LYS A 40 -20.98 -4.14 -3.58
C LYS A 40 -20.30 -3.50 -4.79
N ASP A 41 -19.45 -2.51 -4.56
CA ASP A 41 -18.75 -1.77 -5.58
C ASP A 41 -17.24 -2.06 -5.54
N TYR A 42 -16.49 -1.42 -6.44
CA TYR A 42 -15.03 -1.44 -6.38
C TYR A 42 -14.54 -0.90 -5.02
N CYS A 43 -13.60 -1.61 -4.43
CA CYS A 43 -13.08 -1.29 -3.13
C CYS A 43 -11.54 -1.38 -3.17
N PHE A 44 -10.89 -0.34 -2.69
CA PHE A 44 -9.43 -0.22 -2.67
C PHE A 44 -8.96 -0.09 -1.23
N GLY A 45 -7.80 -0.63 -0.94
CA GLY A 45 -7.27 -0.55 0.41
C GLY A 45 -6.09 -1.48 0.63
N PHE A 46 -5.79 -1.72 1.88
CA PHE A 46 -4.72 -2.62 2.28
C PHE A 46 -5.08 -3.39 3.56
N LEU A 47 -4.39 -4.50 3.73
CA LEU A 47 -4.34 -5.31 4.94
C LEU A 47 -2.94 -5.19 5.52
N GLY A 48 -2.82 -4.63 6.71
CA GLY A 48 -1.58 -4.52 7.45
C GLY A 48 -1.14 -5.87 8.04
N TYR A 49 0.15 -6.03 8.26
CA TYR A 49 0.70 -7.28 8.78
C TYR A 49 0.25 -7.57 10.22
N ASP A 50 -0.08 -6.54 11.01
CA ASP A 50 -0.49 -6.71 12.41
C ASP A 50 -1.90 -7.30 12.59
N LEU A 51 -2.67 -7.43 11.49
CA LEU A 51 -3.89 -8.27 11.47
C LEU A 51 -3.64 -9.75 11.78
N LYS A 52 -2.36 -10.21 11.76
CA LYS A 52 -1.97 -11.54 12.27
C LYS A 52 -2.44 -11.77 13.70
N GLN A 53 -2.64 -10.71 14.49
CA GLN A 53 -3.11 -10.81 15.88
C GLN A 53 -4.55 -11.33 15.98
N GLU A 54 -5.34 -11.28 14.90
CA GLU A 54 -6.69 -11.88 14.86
C GLU A 54 -6.67 -13.38 14.53
N THR A 55 -5.61 -13.84 13.89
CA THR A 55 -5.48 -15.23 13.44
C THR A 55 -4.57 -16.05 14.33
N GLU A 56 -3.61 -15.38 14.99
CA GLU A 56 -2.58 -16.00 15.81
C GLU A 56 -2.47 -15.28 17.16
N GLN A 57 -2.07 -15.99 18.21
CA GLN A 57 -1.81 -15.38 19.53
C GLN A 57 -0.44 -14.70 19.56
N LEU A 58 -0.27 -13.70 18.71
CA LEU A 58 0.97 -12.94 18.56
C LEU A 58 0.76 -11.50 18.96
N SER A 59 1.82 -10.86 19.43
CA SER A 59 1.86 -9.42 19.67
C SER A 59 3.21 -8.86 19.25
N SER A 60 3.24 -7.62 18.75
CA SER A 60 4.47 -6.92 18.43
C SER A 60 4.71 -5.79 19.41
N LYS A 61 5.98 -5.62 19.82
CA LYS A 61 6.47 -4.45 20.58
C LYS A 61 7.47 -3.65 19.73
N ASN A 62 7.51 -3.91 18.43
CA ASN A 62 8.37 -3.18 17.52
C ASN A 62 7.86 -1.73 17.38
N PHE A 63 8.80 -0.82 17.11
CA PHE A 63 8.48 0.56 16.84
C PHE A 63 7.66 0.67 15.55
N ASP A 64 6.50 1.28 15.63
CA ASP A 64 5.72 1.69 14.47
C ASP A 64 6.06 3.15 14.14
N GLY A 65 6.75 3.35 13.02
CA GLY A 65 7.12 4.67 12.53
C GLY A 65 6.17 5.24 11.49
N ILE A 66 5.14 4.49 11.09
CA ILE A 66 4.18 4.88 10.07
C ILE A 66 2.87 5.38 10.71
N GLY A 67 2.40 4.69 11.76
CA GLY A 67 1.19 5.04 12.49
C GLY A 67 -0.09 4.89 11.66
N TRP A 68 -0.09 3.98 10.67
CA TRP A 68 -1.26 3.69 9.86
C TRP A 68 -2.15 2.64 10.56
N PRO A 69 -3.45 2.59 10.24
CA PRO A 69 -4.32 1.54 10.75
C PRO A 69 -3.90 0.16 10.24
N ASP A 70 -4.31 -0.90 10.94
CA ASP A 70 -4.03 -2.27 10.50
C ASP A 70 -4.83 -2.65 9.26
N MET A 71 -5.98 -2.01 9.04
CA MET A 71 -6.81 -2.20 7.85
C MET A 71 -7.43 -0.88 7.41
N LEU A 72 -7.37 -0.62 6.11
CA LEU A 72 -8.10 0.45 5.48
C LEU A 72 -8.66 -0.03 4.15
N PHE A 73 -9.96 0.18 3.92
CA PHE A 73 -10.60 0.03 2.62
C PHE A 73 -11.52 1.21 2.35
N PHE A 74 -11.65 1.58 1.10
CA PHE A 74 -12.57 2.63 0.68
C PHE A 74 -13.22 2.31 -0.67
N VAL A 75 -14.44 2.80 -0.84
CA VAL A 75 -15.14 2.89 -2.12
C VAL A 75 -14.79 4.26 -2.69
N PRO A 76 -14.16 4.34 -3.87
CA PRO A 76 -13.77 5.62 -4.45
C PRO A 76 -14.97 6.35 -5.05
N GLU A 77 -14.87 7.67 -5.12
CA GLU A 77 -15.80 8.50 -5.92
C GLU A 77 -15.48 8.40 -7.40
N ILE A 78 -14.20 8.25 -7.75
CA ILE A 78 -13.70 8.16 -9.11
C ILE A 78 -12.78 6.95 -9.22
N TYR A 79 -13.06 6.09 -10.17
CA TYR A 79 -12.18 4.98 -10.53
C TYR A 79 -11.82 5.07 -12.02
N VAL A 80 -10.53 5.08 -12.31
CA VAL A 80 -10.03 5.17 -13.69
C VAL A 80 -9.18 3.94 -13.98
N THR A 81 -9.39 3.34 -15.14
CA THR A 81 -8.50 2.30 -15.67
C THR A 81 -7.94 2.72 -17.03
N VAL A 82 -6.71 2.35 -17.27
CA VAL A 82 -6.07 2.49 -18.57
C VAL A 82 -5.64 1.12 -19.04
N LYS A 83 -6.02 0.77 -20.25
CA LYS A 83 -5.57 -0.43 -20.93
C LYS A 83 -5.22 -0.10 -22.36
N GLU A 84 -3.97 -0.35 -22.76
CA GLU A 84 -3.45 0.04 -24.07
C GLU A 84 -3.76 1.52 -24.37
N ASN A 85 -4.59 1.82 -25.36
CA ASN A 85 -4.98 3.19 -25.73
C ASN A 85 -6.38 3.58 -25.22
N THR A 86 -6.98 2.80 -24.33
CA THR A 86 -8.32 3.05 -23.80
C THR A 86 -8.25 3.47 -22.35
N CYS A 87 -8.83 4.65 -22.06
CA CYS A 87 -9.05 5.14 -20.71
C CYS A 87 -10.53 5.03 -20.37
N SER A 88 -10.87 4.32 -19.31
CA SER A 88 -12.24 4.19 -18.79
C SER A 88 -12.37 4.88 -17.46
N ILE A 89 -13.35 5.76 -17.33
CA ILE A 89 -13.64 6.51 -16.10
C ILE A 89 -14.99 6.03 -15.57
N PHE A 90 -15.00 5.59 -14.33
CA PHE A 90 -16.18 5.14 -13.59
C PHE A 90 -16.46 6.16 -12.48
N LEU A 91 -17.70 6.60 -12.40
CA LEU A 91 -18.17 7.57 -11.43
C LEU A 91 -19.37 6.98 -10.68
N LEU A 92 -19.61 7.45 -9.47
CA LEU A 92 -20.87 7.20 -8.80
C LEU A 92 -22.02 7.80 -9.63
N GLU A 93 -23.18 7.16 -9.64
CA GLU A 93 -24.34 7.57 -10.44
C GLU A 93 -24.72 9.04 -10.20
N GLU A 94 -24.62 9.50 -8.97
CA GLU A 94 -24.90 10.89 -8.58
C GLU A 94 -23.89 11.89 -9.14
N GLN A 95 -22.72 11.44 -9.58
CA GLN A 95 -21.61 12.26 -10.05
C GLN A 95 -21.45 12.27 -11.57
N THR A 96 -22.29 11.58 -12.31
CA THR A 96 -22.19 11.51 -13.79
C THR A 96 -22.25 12.87 -14.46
N ASN A 97 -22.93 13.85 -13.86
CA ASN A 97 -22.99 15.23 -14.34
C ASN A 97 -21.63 15.97 -14.29
N TYR A 98 -20.65 15.44 -13.55
CA TYR A 98 -19.31 16.03 -13.44
C TYR A 98 -18.28 15.40 -14.36
N PHE A 99 -18.68 14.50 -15.25
CA PHE A 99 -17.75 13.77 -16.11
C PHE A 99 -16.86 14.71 -16.94
N ASP A 100 -17.46 15.69 -17.61
CA ASP A 100 -16.72 16.64 -18.45
C ASP A 100 -15.70 17.46 -17.66
N GLU A 101 -16.05 17.84 -16.44
CA GLU A 101 -15.15 18.55 -15.53
C GLU A 101 -13.99 17.68 -15.08
N ILE A 102 -14.26 16.44 -14.68
CA ILE A 102 -13.23 15.47 -14.28
C ILE A 102 -12.30 15.17 -15.46
N PHE A 103 -12.85 14.92 -16.63
CA PHE A 103 -12.08 14.68 -17.85
C PHE A 103 -11.19 15.89 -18.20
N ARG A 104 -11.72 17.11 -18.07
CA ARG A 104 -10.96 18.35 -18.28
C ARG A 104 -9.82 18.48 -17.26
N GLN A 105 -10.06 18.17 -15.98
CA GLN A 105 -9.06 18.22 -14.92
C GLN A 105 -7.94 17.21 -15.16
N ILE A 106 -8.27 15.98 -15.55
CA ILE A 106 -7.29 14.95 -15.89
C ILE A 106 -6.38 15.42 -17.04
N ASN A 107 -6.96 15.99 -18.10
CA ASN A 107 -6.19 16.45 -19.25
C ASN A 107 -5.38 17.74 -18.96
N ALA A 108 -5.82 18.57 -18.02
CA ALA A 108 -5.11 19.78 -17.61
C ALA A 108 -4.08 19.53 -16.51
N ALA A 109 -4.09 18.34 -15.89
CA ALA A 109 -3.18 18.01 -14.79
C ALA A 109 -1.72 18.07 -15.24
N THR A 110 -0.90 18.79 -14.49
CA THR A 110 0.54 18.86 -14.69
C THR A 110 1.23 18.38 -13.45
N TYR A 111 2.25 17.55 -13.64
CA TYR A 111 3.10 17.14 -12.54
C TYR A 111 3.92 18.32 -12.03
N GLN A 112 3.82 18.56 -10.72
CA GLN A 112 4.64 19.55 -10.03
C GLN A 112 5.72 18.83 -9.22
N PHE A 113 6.95 18.94 -9.68
CA PHE A 113 8.10 18.38 -8.99
C PHE A 113 8.31 19.04 -7.62
N VAL A 114 8.42 18.23 -6.58
CA VAL A 114 8.78 18.69 -5.23
C VAL A 114 10.24 18.32 -4.98
N PRO A 115 11.14 19.31 -4.78
CA PRO A 115 12.54 19.01 -4.47
C PRO A 115 12.66 18.15 -3.20
N SER A 116 13.39 17.04 -3.31
CA SER A 116 13.66 16.19 -2.15
C SER A 116 14.84 16.75 -1.35
N ALA A 117 14.65 16.85 -0.04
CA ALA A 117 15.68 17.23 0.93
C ALA A 117 15.67 16.21 2.07
N LEU A 118 16.55 15.23 2.00
CA LEU A 118 16.60 14.09 2.91
C LEU A 118 17.88 14.09 3.72
N THR A 119 17.79 13.69 4.99
CA THR A 119 18.97 13.31 5.77
C THR A 119 19.53 11.97 5.28
N PRO A 120 20.79 11.63 5.60
CA PRO A 120 21.33 10.31 5.26
C PRO A 120 20.46 9.18 5.82
N LEU A 121 20.29 8.11 5.05
CA LEU A 121 19.60 6.90 5.48
C LEU A 121 20.24 6.29 6.72
N GLN A 122 19.43 5.95 7.70
CA GLN A 122 19.85 5.32 8.94
C GLN A 122 19.20 3.95 9.10
N PRO A 123 19.96 2.91 9.47
CA PRO A 123 19.39 1.60 9.75
C PRO A 123 18.73 1.59 11.14
N ARG A 124 17.55 0.99 11.25
CA ARG A 124 16.88 0.82 12.56
C ARG A 124 17.65 -0.12 13.49
N ILE A 125 18.27 -1.15 12.92
CA ILE A 125 19.13 -2.09 13.63
C ILE A 125 20.58 -1.84 13.17
N PRO A 126 21.51 -1.50 14.08
CA PRO A 126 22.93 -1.37 13.72
C PRO A 126 23.50 -2.65 13.11
N ALA A 127 24.45 -2.51 12.18
CA ALA A 127 24.97 -3.61 11.37
C ALA A 127 25.49 -4.79 12.22
N GLU A 128 26.21 -4.52 13.29
CA GLU A 128 26.75 -5.56 14.18
C GLU A 128 25.61 -6.37 14.84
N ARG A 129 24.58 -5.68 15.32
CA ARG A 129 23.41 -6.34 15.93
C ARG A 129 22.60 -7.11 14.89
N TYR A 130 22.49 -6.60 13.68
CA TYR A 130 21.85 -7.32 12.58
C TYR A 130 22.58 -8.63 12.27
N LEU A 131 23.90 -8.58 12.11
CA LEU A 131 24.72 -9.76 11.85
C LEU A 131 24.63 -10.78 12.99
N GLN A 132 24.60 -10.34 14.25
CA GLN A 132 24.43 -11.25 15.37
C GLN A 132 23.07 -11.96 15.32
N LYS A 133 21.99 -11.22 15.07
CA LYS A 133 20.63 -11.81 14.94
C LYS A 133 20.55 -12.81 13.79
N VAL A 134 21.21 -12.54 12.66
CA VAL A 134 21.27 -13.50 11.54
C VAL A 134 21.98 -14.79 11.97
N LYS A 135 23.07 -14.70 12.74
CA LYS A 135 23.76 -15.90 13.29
C LYS A 135 22.85 -16.70 14.22
N ASP A 136 22.12 -16.01 15.10
CA ASP A 136 21.18 -16.66 16.03
C ASP A 136 20.06 -17.37 15.25
N ILE A 137 19.52 -16.76 14.21
CA ILE A 137 18.49 -17.35 13.33
C ILE A 137 19.04 -18.59 12.61
N ILE A 138 20.25 -18.51 12.05
CA ILE A 138 20.89 -19.68 11.40
C ILE A 138 21.08 -20.82 12.38
N HIS A 139 21.45 -20.52 13.62
CA HIS A 139 21.55 -21.53 14.68
C HIS A 139 20.20 -22.21 14.91
N HIS A 140 19.11 -21.47 15.10
CA HIS A 140 17.76 -22.04 15.28
C HIS A 140 17.29 -22.87 14.08
N ILE A 141 17.64 -22.47 12.85
CA ILE A 141 17.37 -23.28 11.66
C ILE A 141 18.16 -24.61 11.70
N THR A 142 19.43 -24.55 12.11
CA THR A 142 20.30 -25.72 12.18
C THR A 142 19.83 -26.72 13.26
N GLU A 143 19.36 -26.22 14.40
CA GLU A 143 18.81 -27.05 15.48
C GLU A 143 17.40 -27.62 15.15
N GLY A 144 16.76 -27.10 14.08
CA GLY A 144 15.43 -27.55 13.67
C GLY A 144 14.27 -26.86 14.41
N ASP A 145 14.53 -25.78 15.14
CA ASP A 145 13.49 -25.01 15.84
C ASP A 145 12.57 -24.30 14.86
N ILE A 146 13.10 -23.84 13.73
CA ILE A 146 12.39 -23.19 12.64
C ILE A 146 12.96 -23.67 11.29
N TYR A 147 12.14 -23.64 10.23
CA TYR A 147 12.56 -24.03 8.89
C TYR A 147 13.14 -22.83 8.12
N GLU A 148 12.46 -21.68 8.16
CA GLU A 148 12.88 -20.44 7.51
C GLU A 148 12.36 -19.23 8.31
N LEU A 149 12.96 -18.07 8.08
CA LEU A 149 12.52 -16.81 8.69
C LEU A 149 12.87 -15.63 7.79
N ASN A 150 11.90 -14.76 7.52
CA ASN A 150 12.12 -13.48 6.86
C ASN A 150 12.54 -12.43 7.90
N PHE A 151 13.81 -12.05 7.90
CA PHE A 151 14.35 -11.06 8.81
C PHE A 151 14.52 -9.71 8.13
N CYS A 152 13.62 -8.77 8.46
CA CYS A 152 13.59 -7.46 7.83
C CYS A 152 14.49 -6.45 8.53
N GLN A 153 15.08 -5.53 7.74
CA GLN A 153 15.79 -4.35 8.19
C GLN A 153 15.09 -3.10 7.66
N GLU A 154 14.74 -2.20 8.56
CA GLU A 154 14.20 -0.89 8.21
C GLU A 154 15.34 0.13 8.04
N PHE A 155 15.30 0.88 6.95
CA PHE A 155 16.10 2.09 6.76
C PHE A 155 15.16 3.29 6.73
N TYR A 156 15.48 4.34 7.46
CA TYR A 156 14.67 5.54 7.53
C TYR A 156 15.49 6.81 7.31
N THR A 157 14.81 7.84 6.90
CA THR A 157 15.35 9.19 6.73
C THR A 157 14.31 10.22 7.15
N ASN A 158 14.75 11.44 7.42
CA ASN A 158 13.87 12.57 7.67
C ASN A 158 14.03 13.60 6.55
N GLY A 159 12.93 14.28 6.23
CA GLY A 159 12.97 15.35 5.24
C GLY A 159 11.75 15.36 4.31
N THR A 160 11.84 16.14 3.26
CA THR A 160 10.82 16.24 2.22
C THR A 160 11.13 15.29 1.07
N LEU A 161 10.13 14.60 0.59
CA LEU A 161 10.24 13.61 -0.48
C LEU A 161 9.11 13.80 -1.49
N ASP A 162 9.45 13.76 -2.77
CA ASP A 162 8.47 13.61 -3.84
C ASP A 162 8.10 12.13 -3.99
N ALA A 163 6.98 11.76 -3.38
CA ALA A 163 6.52 10.36 -3.38
C ALA A 163 6.21 9.85 -4.80
N SER A 164 5.70 10.69 -5.68
CA SER A 164 5.39 10.31 -7.07
C SER A 164 6.66 10.01 -7.85
N ALA A 165 7.67 10.90 -7.75
CA ALA A 165 8.96 10.69 -8.40
C ALA A 165 9.69 9.43 -7.88
N VAL A 166 9.59 9.16 -6.58
CA VAL A 166 10.16 7.94 -5.99
C VAL A 166 9.42 6.70 -6.48
N PHE A 167 8.09 6.74 -6.54
CA PHE A 167 7.29 5.63 -7.05
C PHE A 167 7.66 5.30 -8.50
N ASP A 168 7.73 6.30 -9.39
CA ASP A 168 8.15 6.11 -10.78
C ASP A 168 9.54 5.50 -10.88
N LYS A 169 10.48 5.97 -10.05
CA LYS A 169 11.82 5.43 -10.01
C LYS A 169 11.85 3.99 -9.53
N LEU A 170 11.08 3.65 -8.51
CA LEU A 170 10.95 2.28 -8.01
C LEU A 170 10.34 1.35 -9.07
N CYS A 171 9.29 1.77 -9.77
CA CYS A 171 8.69 1.01 -10.87
C CYS A 171 9.71 0.71 -11.99
N THR A 172 10.65 1.66 -12.23
CA THR A 172 11.70 1.48 -13.23
C THR A 172 12.81 0.52 -12.76
N LEU A 173 13.22 0.63 -11.49
CA LEU A 173 14.32 -0.16 -10.93
C LEU A 173 13.92 -1.59 -10.54
N SER A 174 12.69 -1.75 -10.09
CA SER A 174 12.16 -3.02 -9.59
C SER A 174 10.70 -3.16 -10.04
N ALA A 175 10.51 -3.57 -11.28
CA ALA A 175 9.19 -3.78 -11.85
C ALA A 175 8.43 -4.86 -11.06
N ALA A 176 7.44 -4.43 -10.28
CA ALA A 176 6.56 -5.31 -9.54
C ALA A 176 5.19 -5.42 -10.24
N PRO A 177 4.57 -6.61 -10.30
CA PRO A 177 3.28 -6.79 -10.98
C PRO A 177 2.15 -5.94 -10.42
N PHE A 178 2.22 -5.59 -9.14
CA PHE A 178 1.19 -4.85 -8.40
C PHE A 178 1.82 -3.71 -7.58
N ALA A 179 2.59 -2.84 -8.26
CA ALA A 179 3.12 -1.64 -7.64
C ALA A 179 1.96 -0.66 -7.34
N VAL A 180 1.90 -0.12 -6.13
CA VAL A 180 0.86 0.81 -5.69
C VAL A 180 1.46 2.02 -5.00
N LEU A 181 1.04 3.22 -5.39
CA LEU A 181 1.21 4.44 -4.63
C LEU A 181 -0.09 4.74 -3.88
N PHE A 182 -0.05 4.66 -2.57
CA PHE A 182 -1.20 4.92 -1.71
C PHE A 182 -1.02 6.22 -0.94
N LYS A 183 -2.01 7.10 -1.01
CA LYS A 183 -2.07 8.37 -0.26
C LYS A 183 -3.29 8.34 0.65
N TRP A 184 -3.07 8.55 1.93
CA TRP A 184 -4.15 8.60 2.92
C TRP A 184 -3.83 9.64 4.00
N GLN A 185 -4.77 10.49 4.29
CA GLN A 185 -4.69 11.64 5.19
C GLN A 185 -3.52 12.61 4.88
N HIS A 186 -3.76 13.88 4.97
CA HIS A 186 -2.77 14.97 4.88
C HIS A 186 -2.88 15.87 6.09
#